data_25179e840ff6f11f84d4d9242a7b292e
#
_entry.id   25179e840ff6f11f84d4d9242a7b292e
#
_cell.length_a   1.000
_cell.length_b   1.000
_cell.length_c   1.000
_cell.angle_alpha   90.00
_cell.angle_beta   90.00
_cell.angle_gamma   90.00
#
_symmetry.space_group_name_H-M   'P 1'
#
loop_
_entity.id
_entity.type
_entity.pdbx_description
1 polymer ?
#
loop_
_entity_poly.entity_id
_entity_poly.type
_entity_poly.pdbx_seq_one_letter_code
_entity_poly.pdbx_strand_id
1 'polypeptide(L)'
;MGKTYPLGATLKASGKFDAVPGIAKGPGRGEKYTYRVDIEQGLGLDGALFADAVQKTLNDDRSWAHNGARSFERIESGQPDFVITLASPGTTAEWCAKSGLDTTEDNVSCDSAATQRVMINAYRWAQGAAPYGDAIHAYRQMLINHEVGHRIGYNHVTCDKDGELAPVMQQQTKFVDHDGIDCRPNAWAYPNS
;
A
#
# COMPACT_ATOMS: atom_id res chain seq x y z
N MET A 1 14.38 1.49 -2.09
CA MET A 1 13.07 1.91 -2.65
C MET A 1 13.08 2.03 -4.18
N GLY A 2 14.15 2.48 -4.83
CA GLY A 2 14.21 2.76 -6.28
C GLY A 2 14.67 1.60 -7.18
N LYS A 3 14.63 0.37 -6.73
CA LYS A 3 15.03 -0.81 -7.53
C LYS A 3 13.87 -1.79 -7.69
N THR A 4 13.73 -2.36 -8.88
CA THR A 4 12.85 -3.51 -9.12
C THR A 4 13.54 -4.80 -8.67
N TYR A 5 12.73 -5.83 -8.39
CA TYR A 5 13.20 -7.16 -8.00
C TYR A 5 12.49 -8.22 -8.85
N PRO A 6 13.16 -9.28 -9.28
CA PRO A 6 12.50 -10.36 -10.00
C PRO A 6 11.48 -11.06 -9.08
N LEU A 7 10.23 -11.10 -9.49
CA LEU A 7 9.16 -11.83 -8.80
C LEU A 7 8.08 -12.21 -9.82
N GLY A 8 7.61 -13.45 -9.77
CA GLY A 8 6.61 -13.95 -10.71
C GLY A 8 5.21 -13.41 -10.43
N ALA A 9 4.50 -13.00 -11.47
CA ALA A 9 3.13 -12.49 -11.38
C ALA A 9 2.10 -13.53 -10.87
N THR A 10 2.44 -14.81 -10.95
CA THR A 10 1.59 -15.94 -10.51
C THR A 10 2.14 -16.67 -9.29
N LEU A 11 3.14 -16.07 -8.62
CA LEU A 11 3.72 -16.67 -7.43
C LEU A 11 2.65 -16.87 -6.35
N LYS A 12 2.63 -18.07 -5.79
CA LYS A 12 1.96 -18.38 -4.54
C LYS A 12 3.01 -18.94 -3.59
N ALA A 13 3.30 -18.21 -2.52
CA ALA A 13 4.29 -18.63 -1.53
C ALA A 13 3.63 -19.45 -0.41
N SER A 14 4.13 -19.38 0.80
CA SER A 14 3.74 -20.31 1.88
C SER A 14 2.38 -20.04 2.51
N GLY A 15 1.82 -18.84 2.36
CA GLY A 15 0.64 -18.38 3.11
C GLY A 15 0.90 -18.13 4.61
N LYS A 16 2.16 -18.30 5.09
CA LYS A 16 2.57 -18.03 6.46
C LYS A 16 3.30 -16.71 6.55
N PHE A 17 3.08 -15.97 7.64
CA PHE A 17 3.60 -14.63 7.82
C PHE A 17 4.49 -14.55 9.05
N ASP A 18 5.58 -13.81 8.91
CA ASP A 18 6.43 -13.40 10.03
C ASP A 18 6.25 -11.90 10.26
N ALA A 19 6.10 -11.50 11.52
CA ALA A 19 6.16 -10.10 11.89
C ALA A 19 7.57 -9.56 11.67
N VAL A 20 7.67 -8.42 10.99
CA VAL A 20 8.97 -7.75 10.80
C VAL A 20 9.38 -7.10 12.13
N PRO A 21 10.53 -7.48 12.72
CA PRO A 21 10.96 -6.93 13.99
C PRO A 21 11.13 -5.41 13.97
N GLY A 22 10.96 -4.79 15.13
CA GLY A 22 11.21 -3.37 15.36
C GLY A 22 9.94 -2.54 15.54
N ILE A 23 10.07 -1.51 16.36
CA ILE A 23 9.04 -0.53 16.67
C ILE A 23 9.43 0.82 16.08
N ALA A 24 8.43 1.64 15.72
CA ALA A 24 8.68 3.00 15.26
C ALA A 24 7.51 3.90 15.69
N LYS A 25 7.84 4.94 16.44
CA LYS A 25 6.82 5.91 16.88
C LYS A 25 6.42 6.83 15.74
N GLY A 26 5.15 7.19 15.70
CA GLY A 26 4.64 8.24 14.86
C GLY A 26 4.85 9.63 15.49
N PRO A 27 4.43 10.72 14.82
CA PRO A 27 4.54 12.09 15.33
C PRO A 27 3.80 12.34 16.63
N GLY A 28 2.90 11.46 17.06
CA GLY A 28 2.17 11.54 18.33
C GLY A 28 1.09 12.61 18.38
N ARG A 29 0.66 13.13 17.21
CA ARG A 29 -0.42 14.12 17.08
C ARG A 29 -1.62 13.50 16.37
N GLY A 30 -2.81 14.04 16.62
CA GLY A 30 -4.05 13.61 15.97
C GLY A 30 -4.52 12.23 16.39
N GLU A 31 -5.32 11.61 15.53
CA GLU A 31 -5.82 10.25 15.70
C GLU A 31 -4.68 9.24 15.58
N LYS A 32 -4.51 8.41 16.59
CA LYS A 32 -3.40 7.44 16.63
C LYS A 32 -3.86 6.08 16.13
N TYR A 33 -3.12 5.57 15.14
CA TYR A 33 -3.22 4.20 14.67
C TYR A 33 -1.95 3.42 15.04
N THR A 34 -2.12 2.23 15.58
CA THR A 34 -1.04 1.25 15.73
C THR A 34 -1.12 0.24 14.61
N TYR A 35 0.02 -0.10 14.01
CA TYR A 35 0.05 -1.13 12.97
C TYR A 35 1.25 -2.06 13.15
N ARG A 36 1.14 -3.26 12.60
CA ARG A 36 2.24 -4.20 12.47
C ARG A 36 2.54 -4.45 11.00
N VAL A 37 3.78 -4.73 10.69
CA VAL A 37 4.19 -5.16 9.34
C VAL A 37 4.50 -6.63 9.37
N ASP A 38 3.84 -7.39 8.50
CA ASP A 38 4.10 -8.81 8.30
C ASP A 38 4.64 -9.04 6.87
N ILE A 39 5.51 -10.04 6.72
CA ILE A 39 5.99 -10.50 5.41
C ILE A 39 5.71 -12.00 5.25
N GLU A 40 5.28 -12.41 4.06
CA GLU A 40 5.07 -13.81 3.76
C GLU A 40 6.41 -14.54 3.61
N GLN A 41 6.51 -15.71 4.23
CA GLN A 41 7.70 -16.55 4.14
C GLN A 41 7.92 -17.05 2.71
N GLY A 42 9.18 -16.98 2.26
CA GLY A 42 9.57 -17.47 0.94
C GLY A 42 9.52 -16.42 -0.18
N LEU A 43 9.21 -15.15 0.11
CA LEU A 43 9.22 -14.08 -0.91
C LEU A 43 10.61 -13.67 -1.37
N GLY A 44 11.63 -13.81 -0.52
CA GLY A 44 12.99 -13.33 -0.82
C GLY A 44 13.10 -11.80 -0.88
N LEU A 45 12.13 -11.06 -0.36
CA LEU A 45 12.12 -9.61 -0.28
C LEU A 45 12.55 -9.12 1.10
N ASP A 46 13.13 -7.93 1.17
CA ASP A 46 13.59 -7.31 2.42
C ASP A 46 12.40 -6.71 3.21
N GLY A 47 11.99 -7.41 4.27
CA GLY A 47 10.92 -6.97 5.16
C GLY A 47 11.27 -5.70 5.94
N ALA A 48 12.53 -5.49 6.31
CA ALA A 48 12.95 -4.28 7.03
C ALA A 48 12.86 -3.04 6.12
N LEU A 49 13.30 -3.17 4.86
CA LEU A 49 13.12 -2.14 3.85
C LEU A 49 11.63 -1.80 3.63
N PHE A 50 10.78 -2.82 3.57
CA PHE A 50 9.33 -2.64 3.41
C PHE A 50 8.74 -1.90 4.62
N ALA A 51 9.07 -2.32 5.84
CA ALA A 51 8.57 -1.70 7.07
C ALA A 51 9.04 -0.24 7.24
N ASP A 52 10.28 0.07 6.87
CA ASP A 52 10.81 1.45 6.86
C ASP A 52 10.07 2.32 5.83
N ALA A 53 9.80 1.78 4.66
CA ALA A 53 9.04 2.47 3.62
C ALA A 53 7.61 2.78 4.06
N VAL A 54 6.92 1.82 4.70
CA VAL A 54 5.58 2.01 5.26
C VAL A 54 5.59 3.13 6.31
N GLN A 55 6.51 3.07 7.28
CA GLN A 55 6.60 4.06 8.35
C GLN A 55 6.81 5.48 7.82
N LYS A 56 7.76 5.64 6.89
CA LYS A 56 8.07 6.93 6.29
C LYS A 56 6.93 7.47 5.43
N THR A 57 6.28 6.60 4.67
CA THR A 57 5.18 7.02 3.80
C THR A 57 3.96 7.47 4.60
N LEU A 58 3.51 6.69 5.58
CA LEU A 58 2.29 7.01 6.33
C LEU A 58 2.41 8.26 7.20
N ASN A 59 3.63 8.57 7.68
CA ASN A 59 3.88 9.73 8.54
C ASN A 59 4.49 10.94 7.79
N ASP A 60 4.60 10.89 6.46
CA ASP A 60 4.92 12.05 5.62
C ASP A 60 3.76 13.06 5.65
N ASP A 61 4.06 14.36 5.70
CA ASP A 61 3.01 15.39 5.76
C ASP A 61 2.13 15.43 4.50
N ARG A 62 2.61 14.92 3.39
CA ARG A 62 1.82 14.72 2.17
C ARG A 62 0.88 13.51 2.22
N SER A 63 1.00 12.66 3.23
CA SER A 63 0.20 11.46 3.44
C SER A 63 -0.97 11.71 4.40
N TRP A 64 -1.49 10.65 5.00
CA TRP A 64 -2.63 10.68 5.92
C TRP A 64 -2.33 11.34 7.27
N ALA A 65 -1.05 11.54 7.60
CA ALA A 65 -0.61 12.28 8.79
C ALA A 65 -0.70 13.81 8.64
N HIS A 66 -1.04 14.30 7.45
CA HIS A 66 -1.10 15.71 7.06
C HIS A 66 -1.58 16.65 8.18
N ASN A 67 -0.83 17.74 8.41
CA ASN A 67 -1.11 18.74 9.45
C ASN A 67 -1.32 18.15 10.86
N GLY A 68 -0.75 16.96 11.13
CA GLY A 68 -0.93 16.26 12.40
C GLY A 68 -2.32 15.68 12.62
N ALA A 69 -3.09 15.46 11.54
CA ALA A 69 -4.43 14.86 11.62
C ALA A 69 -4.38 13.41 12.15
N ARG A 70 -3.34 12.67 11.80
CA ARG A 70 -3.13 11.28 12.22
C ARG A 70 -1.67 11.00 12.57
N SER A 71 -1.46 9.89 13.29
CA SER A 71 -0.15 9.39 13.69
C SER A 71 -0.14 7.88 13.58
N PHE A 72 0.82 7.33 12.84
CA PHE A 72 0.95 5.89 12.62
C PHE A 72 2.16 5.35 13.38
N GLU A 73 1.91 4.50 14.37
CA GLU A 73 2.94 3.89 15.22
C GLU A 73 3.07 2.40 14.87
N ARG A 74 4.27 1.98 14.48
CA ARG A 74 4.56 0.57 14.24
C ARG A 74 4.90 -0.14 15.54
N ILE A 75 4.21 -1.25 15.77
CA ILE A 75 4.52 -2.22 16.84
C ILE A 75 4.93 -3.56 16.23
N GLU A 76 5.72 -4.37 16.93
CA GLU A 76 6.14 -5.71 16.45
C GLU A 76 5.36 -6.85 17.09
N SER A 77 4.65 -6.58 18.17
CA SER A 77 3.87 -7.57 18.93
C SER A 77 2.64 -6.93 19.56
N GLY A 78 1.75 -7.73 20.08
CA GLY A 78 0.48 -7.27 20.66
C GLY A 78 -0.64 -7.16 19.63
N GLN A 79 -1.64 -6.34 19.93
CA GLN A 79 -2.85 -6.16 19.13
C GLN A 79 -2.78 -4.80 18.40
N PRO A 80 -2.37 -4.76 17.11
CA PRO A 80 -2.44 -3.55 16.32
C PRO A 80 -3.88 -3.25 15.87
N ASP A 81 -4.17 -2.01 15.50
CA ASP A 81 -5.42 -1.66 14.84
C ASP A 81 -5.54 -2.35 13.48
N PHE A 82 -4.42 -2.50 12.75
CA PHE A 82 -4.36 -3.27 11.49
C PHE A 82 -2.94 -3.81 11.22
N VAL A 83 -2.86 -4.75 10.28
CA VAL A 83 -1.60 -5.38 9.85
C VAL A 83 -1.36 -5.12 8.38
N ILE A 84 -0.25 -4.48 8.02
CA ILE A 84 0.16 -4.31 6.63
C ILE A 84 1.02 -5.51 6.24
N THR A 85 0.56 -6.28 5.28
CA THR A 85 1.15 -7.57 4.91
C THR A 85 1.69 -7.55 3.49
N LEU A 86 2.98 -7.80 3.33
CA LEU A 86 3.58 -8.03 2.02
C LEU A 86 3.44 -9.52 1.67
N ALA A 87 2.67 -9.83 0.64
CA ALA A 87 2.33 -11.20 0.28
C ALA A 87 2.43 -11.47 -1.22
N SER A 88 2.70 -12.72 -1.58
CA SER A 88 2.66 -13.18 -2.97
C SER A 88 1.31 -12.93 -3.63
N PRO A 89 1.24 -12.79 -4.96
CA PRO A 89 -0.02 -12.61 -5.68
C PRO A 89 -1.10 -13.62 -5.29
N GLY A 90 -0.77 -14.91 -5.25
CA GLY A 90 -1.73 -15.96 -4.89
C GLY A 90 -2.26 -15.84 -3.47
N THR A 91 -1.39 -15.55 -2.49
CA THR A 91 -1.80 -15.35 -1.09
C THR A 91 -2.59 -14.04 -0.95
N THR A 92 -2.21 -12.97 -1.66
CA THR A 92 -2.98 -11.72 -1.70
C THR A 92 -4.40 -11.98 -2.17
N ALA A 93 -4.57 -12.70 -3.28
CA ALA A 93 -5.89 -13.03 -3.82
C ALA A 93 -6.76 -13.81 -2.81
N GLU A 94 -6.19 -14.80 -2.11
CA GLU A 94 -6.91 -15.56 -1.09
C GLU A 94 -7.39 -14.69 0.09
N TRP A 95 -6.58 -13.73 0.52
CA TRP A 95 -6.96 -12.82 1.60
C TRP A 95 -7.97 -11.77 1.16
N CYS A 96 -7.83 -11.22 -0.05
CA CYS A 96 -8.77 -10.26 -0.62
C CYS A 96 -10.15 -10.89 -0.86
N ALA A 97 -10.19 -12.15 -1.30
CA ALA A 97 -11.43 -12.90 -1.49
C ALA A 97 -12.28 -13.03 -0.20
N LYS A 98 -11.66 -12.99 0.99
CA LYS A 98 -12.39 -12.97 2.27
C LYS A 98 -13.27 -11.74 2.45
N SER A 99 -12.97 -10.67 1.72
CA SER A 99 -13.74 -9.42 1.67
C SER A 99 -14.55 -9.28 0.37
N GLY A 100 -14.69 -10.37 -0.41
CA GLY A 100 -15.44 -10.38 -1.66
C GLY A 100 -14.72 -9.70 -2.83
N LEU A 101 -13.40 -9.47 -2.72
CA LEU A 101 -12.61 -8.78 -3.74
C LEU A 101 -11.85 -9.79 -4.61
N ASP A 102 -12.00 -9.70 -5.93
CA ASP A 102 -11.14 -10.40 -6.89
C ASP A 102 -9.98 -9.49 -7.31
N THR A 103 -8.77 -9.91 -6.98
CA THR A 103 -7.54 -9.20 -7.33
C THR A 103 -6.73 -9.93 -8.39
N THR A 104 -7.24 -11.02 -8.95
CA THR A 104 -6.50 -11.90 -9.86
C THR A 104 -6.36 -11.32 -11.27
N GLU A 105 -7.40 -10.65 -11.77
CA GLU A 105 -7.42 -10.10 -13.14
C GLU A 105 -6.31 -9.08 -13.35
N ASP A 106 -6.22 -8.09 -12.45
CA ASP A 106 -5.22 -7.01 -12.55
C ASP A 106 -4.01 -7.22 -11.64
N ASN A 107 -3.99 -8.32 -10.88
CA ASN A 107 -2.93 -8.65 -9.93
C ASN A 107 -2.63 -7.49 -8.96
N VAL A 108 -3.65 -6.97 -8.30
CA VAL A 108 -3.59 -5.79 -7.44
C VAL A 108 -3.50 -6.13 -5.96
N SER A 109 -3.24 -5.12 -5.14
CA SER A 109 -3.34 -5.15 -3.68
C SER A 109 -4.79 -4.94 -3.23
N CYS A 110 -5.07 -5.07 -1.94
CA CYS A 110 -6.36 -4.72 -1.36
C CYS A 110 -6.28 -4.40 0.14
N ASP A 111 -7.22 -3.62 0.64
CA ASP A 111 -7.60 -3.70 2.03
C ASP A 111 -8.62 -4.83 2.21
N SER A 112 -8.24 -5.89 2.94
CA SER A 112 -9.15 -6.99 3.28
C SER A 112 -10.00 -6.60 4.50
N ALA A 113 -11.03 -5.78 4.26
CA ALA A 113 -11.83 -5.13 5.31
C ALA A 113 -12.53 -6.11 6.27
N ALA A 114 -12.87 -7.34 5.82
CA ALA A 114 -13.39 -8.40 6.68
C ALA A 114 -12.32 -8.99 7.63
N THR A 115 -11.07 -8.57 7.50
CA THR A 115 -9.93 -9.00 8.33
C THR A 115 -9.18 -7.78 8.86
N GLN A 116 -8.16 -8.00 9.67
CA GLN A 116 -7.25 -6.92 10.09
C GLN A 116 -6.13 -6.62 9.08
N ARG A 117 -6.13 -7.24 7.87
CA ARG A 117 -5.01 -7.18 6.95
C ARG A 117 -5.24 -6.21 5.79
N VAL A 118 -4.28 -5.32 5.62
CA VAL A 118 -4.02 -4.57 4.39
C VAL A 118 -3.01 -5.39 3.59
N MET A 119 -3.40 -5.91 2.43
CA MET A 119 -2.60 -6.82 1.62
C MET A 119 -1.87 -6.07 0.52
N ILE A 120 -0.55 -5.97 0.64
CA ILE A 120 0.32 -5.42 -0.40
C ILE A 120 0.83 -6.57 -1.27
N ASN A 121 0.47 -6.55 -2.54
CA ASN A 121 0.89 -7.54 -3.52
C ASN A 121 2.39 -7.42 -3.81
N ALA A 122 3.15 -8.48 -3.49
CA ALA A 122 4.59 -8.49 -3.61
C ALA A 122 5.09 -8.34 -5.06
N TYR A 123 4.33 -8.80 -6.05
CA TYR A 123 4.66 -8.57 -7.46
C TYR A 123 4.59 -7.08 -7.79
N ARG A 124 3.53 -6.40 -7.36
CA ARG A 124 3.40 -4.95 -7.55
C ARG A 124 4.46 -4.18 -6.77
N TRP A 125 4.75 -4.59 -5.55
CA TRP A 125 5.86 -4.03 -4.80
C TRP A 125 7.21 -4.19 -5.51
N ALA A 126 7.46 -5.36 -6.09
CA ALA A 126 8.71 -5.68 -6.76
C ALA A 126 8.85 -5.01 -8.12
N GLN A 127 7.78 -4.98 -8.94
CA GLN A 127 7.82 -4.61 -10.36
C GLN A 127 7.18 -3.27 -10.69
N GLY A 128 6.32 -2.73 -9.82
CA GLY A 128 5.57 -1.51 -10.10
C GLY A 128 4.31 -1.73 -10.94
N ALA A 129 3.89 -0.67 -11.62
CA ALA A 129 2.76 -0.68 -12.54
C ALA A 129 3.01 0.28 -13.71
N ALA A 130 2.44 -0.03 -14.87
CA ALA A 130 2.66 0.70 -16.12
C ALA A 130 2.45 2.22 -16.02
N PRO A 131 1.42 2.74 -15.32
CA PRO A 131 1.23 4.19 -15.21
C PRO A 131 2.39 4.95 -14.56
N TYR A 132 3.23 4.26 -13.78
CA TYR A 132 4.37 4.87 -13.09
C TYR A 132 5.71 4.73 -13.84
N GLY A 133 5.76 3.92 -14.92
CA GLY A 133 7.02 3.69 -15.65
C GLY A 133 8.17 3.33 -14.71
N ASP A 134 9.27 4.07 -14.79
CA ASP A 134 10.46 3.86 -13.96
C ASP A 134 10.35 4.46 -12.54
N ALA A 135 9.25 5.14 -12.21
CA ALA A 135 9.06 5.81 -10.92
C ALA A 135 8.63 4.83 -9.81
N ILE A 136 9.31 3.67 -9.68
CA ILE A 136 8.99 2.60 -8.72
C ILE A 136 8.92 3.08 -7.27
N HIS A 137 9.70 4.08 -6.88
CA HIS A 137 9.64 4.65 -5.53
C HIS A 137 8.29 5.33 -5.28
N ALA A 138 7.88 6.22 -6.19
CA ALA A 138 6.59 6.90 -6.09
C ALA A 138 5.42 5.91 -6.15
N TYR A 139 5.52 4.89 -7.01
CA TYR A 139 4.53 3.81 -7.06
C TYR A 139 4.34 3.12 -5.71
N ARG A 140 5.43 2.74 -5.03
CA ARG A 140 5.37 2.08 -3.71
C ARG A 140 4.74 2.97 -2.64
N GLN A 141 5.00 4.27 -2.68
CA GLN A 141 4.37 5.24 -1.79
C GLN A 141 2.86 5.35 -2.07
N MET A 142 2.48 5.44 -3.34
CA MET A 142 1.08 5.42 -3.75
C MET A 142 0.39 4.15 -3.26
N LEU A 143 0.99 2.98 -3.48
CA LEU A 143 0.41 1.68 -3.12
C LEU A 143 0.12 1.58 -1.61
N ILE A 144 1.08 1.99 -0.77
CA ILE A 144 0.91 2.04 0.68
C ILE A 144 -0.24 3.00 1.05
N ASN A 145 -0.23 4.22 0.51
CA ASN A 145 -1.22 5.23 0.82
C ASN A 145 -2.63 4.83 0.36
N HIS A 146 -2.75 4.21 -0.82
CA HIS A 146 -4.02 3.75 -1.38
C HIS A 146 -4.67 2.69 -0.48
N GLU A 147 -3.95 1.61 -0.19
CA GLU A 147 -4.52 0.51 0.58
C GLU A 147 -4.78 0.88 2.05
N VAL A 148 -3.91 1.68 2.67
CA VAL A 148 -4.17 2.21 4.01
C VAL A 148 -5.30 3.25 3.97
N GLY A 149 -5.46 4.00 2.89
CA GLY A 149 -6.60 4.89 2.67
C GLY A 149 -7.93 4.15 2.81
N HIS A 150 -8.07 2.97 2.20
CA HIS A 150 -9.25 2.12 2.37
C HIS A 150 -9.45 1.72 3.84
N ARG A 151 -8.38 1.31 4.53
CA ARG A 151 -8.43 0.90 5.94
C ARG A 151 -8.94 2.00 6.87
N ILE A 152 -8.65 3.25 6.57
CA ILE A 152 -9.10 4.41 7.34
C ILE A 152 -10.37 5.08 6.77
N GLY A 153 -11.09 4.39 5.86
CA GLY A 153 -12.44 4.73 5.44
C GLY A 153 -12.59 5.50 4.13
N TYR A 154 -11.54 5.61 3.31
CA TYR A 154 -11.63 6.26 2.00
C TYR A 154 -12.01 5.28 0.89
N ASN A 155 -12.90 5.70 0.00
CA ASN A 155 -13.32 4.95 -1.19
C ASN A 155 -12.57 5.41 -2.43
N HIS A 156 -12.67 4.61 -3.52
CA HIS A 156 -12.14 5.01 -4.81
C HIS A 156 -12.76 6.30 -5.31
N VAL A 157 -11.93 7.13 -5.90
CA VAL A 157 -12.29 8.34 -6.64
C VAL A 157 -11.42 8.44 -7.89
N THR A 158 -11.83 9.19 -8.88
CA THR A 158 -11.08 9.50 -10.09
C THR A 158 -10.75 10.98 -10.15
N CYS A 159 -9.78 11.36 -10.96
CA CYS A 159 -9.53 12.77 -11.26
C CYS A 159 -10.60 13.31 -12.21
N ASP A 160 -10.84 14.63 -12.15
CA ASP A 160 -11.96 15.27 -12.86
C ASP A 160 -11.51 16.09 -14.07
N LYS A 161 -10.20 16.39 -14.22
CA LYS A 161 -9.70 17.26 -15.27
C LYS A 161 -8.36 16.79 -15.82
N ASP A 162 -8.21 17.03 -17.12
CA ASP A 162 -7.00 16.80 -17.89
C ASP A 162 -5.77 17.45 -17.24
N GLY A 163 -4.67 16.72 -17.14
CA GLY A 163 -3.40 17.19 -16.59
C GLY A 163 -3.33 17.33 -15.07
N GLU A 164 -4.41 17.04 -14.34
CA GLU A 164 -4.36 17.03 -12.87
C GLU A 164 -3.57 15.84 -12.33
N LEU A 165 -3.16 15.95 -11.07
CA LEU A 165 -2.64 14.81 -10.31
C LEU A 165 -3.79 13.86 -9.96
N ALA A 166 -3.64 12.59 -10.28
CA ALA A 166 -4.60 11.58 -9.88
C ALA A 166 -4.75 11.57 -8.35
N PRO A 167 -5.97 11.55 -7.79
CA PRO A 167 -6.16 11.31 -6.36
C PRO A 167 -5.47 10.01 -5.93
N VAL A 168 -4.87 9.97 -4.74
CA VAL A 168 -4.21 8.74 -4.26
C VAL A 168 -5.18 7.55 -4.19
N MET A 169 -6.47 7.82 -4.00
CA MET A 169 -7.53 6.81 -3.99
C MET A 169 -8.04 6.42 -5.39
N GLN A 170 -7.48 6.94 -6.48
CA GLN A 170 -7.70 6.40 -7.82
C GLN A 170 -6.93 5.08 -7.97
N GLN A 171 -7.48 4.13 -8.72
CA GLN A 171 -6.87 2.81 -8.97
C GLN A 171 -5.64 2.90 -9.89
N GLN A 172 -4.64 3.66 -9.50
CA GLN A 172 -3.47 4.03 -10.30
C GLN A 172 -2.54 2.84 -10.64
N THR A 173 -2.75 1.67 -10.07
CA THR A 173 -2.11 0.43 -10.52
C THR A 173 -2.64 -0.01 -11.88
N LYS A 174 -3.90 0.30 -12.18
CA LYS A 174 -4.59 -0.08 -13.42
C LYS A 174 -4.49 1.02 -14.46
N PHE A 175 -4.90 2.24 -14.09
CA PHE A 175 -5.01 3.37 -14.99
C PHE A 175 -4.83 4.70 -14.24
N VAL A 176 -4.42 5.74 -14.96
CA VAL A 176 -4.47 7.14 -14.52
C VAL A 176 -5.35 7.97 -15.43
N ASP A 177 -5.55 7.54 -16.66
CA ASP A 177 -6.43 8.08 -17.68
C ASP A 177 -7.78 7.33 -17.70
N HIS A 178 -8.87 8.04 -17.84
CA HIS A 178 -10.22 7.46 -17.94
C HIS A 178 -11.18 8.44 -18.67
N ASP A 179 -12.12 7.91 -19.41
CA ASP A 179 -13.19 8.66 -20.09
C ASP A 179 -12.68 9.87 -20.93
N GLY A 180 -11.45 9.77 -21.47
CA GLY A 180 -10.82 10.83 -22.24
C GLY A 180 -10.15 11.92 -21.41
N ILE A 181 -9.99 11.70 -20.09
CA ILE A 181 -9.26 12.57 -19.16
C ILE A 181 -7.90 11.93 -18.88
N ASP A 182 -6.81 12.64 -19.17
CA ASP A 182 -5.43 12.22 -18.90
C ASP A 182 -4.92 12.82 -17.60
N CYS A 183 -4.69 11.98 -16.57
CA CYS A 183 -4.18 12.43 -15.29
C CYS A 183 -2.74 12.00 -15.06
N ARG A 184 -2.04 12.72 -14.22
CA ARG A 184 -0.66 12.41 -13.87
C ARG A 184 -0.58 11.55 -12.61
N PRO A 185 0.26 10.50 -12.57
CA PRO A 185 0.44 9.67 -11.39
C PRO A 185 0.81 10.50 -10.16
N ASN A 186 0.26 10.13 -9.00
CA ASN A 186 0.50 10.81 -7.74
C ASN A 186 0.47 9.83 -6.56
N ALA A 187 1.46 9.94 -5.69
CA ALA A 187 1.64 9.05 -4.55
C ALA A 187 0.93 9.52 -3.26
N TRP A 188 0.39 10.73 -3.22
CA TRP A 188 0.08 11.44 -1.99
C TRP A 188 -1.37 11.86 -1.86
N ALA A 189 -1.90 11.79 -0.63
CA ALA A 189 -3.23 12.31 -0.31
C ALA A 189 -3.28 13.85 -0.40
N TYR A 190 -2.18 14.51 -0.03
CA TYR A 190 -2.01 15.97 -0.01
C TYR A 190 -0.72 16.36 -0.76
N PRO A 191 -0.68 16.24 -2.09
CA PRO A 191 0.56 16.36 -2.86
C PRO A 191 1.22 17.74 -2.83
N ASN A 192 0.49 18.77 -2.42
CA ASN A 192 0.93 20.17 -2.40
C ASN A 192 1.26 20.69 -0.99
N SER A 193 1.36 19.80 0.02
CA SER A 193 1.73 20.16 1.40
C SER A 193 3.23 20.22 1.62
#